data_b9aa9f8cd6359dacffa4db420b911f98
#
_entry.id   b9aa9f8cd6359dacffa4db420b911f98
#
_cell.length_a   1.000
_cell.length_b   1.000
_cell.length_c   1.000
_cell.angle_alpha   90.00
_cell.angle_beta   90.00
_cell.angle_gamma   90.00
#
_symmetry.space_group_name_H-M   'P 1'
#
loop_
_entity.id
_entity.type
_entity.pdbx_description
1 polymer ?
#
loop_
_entity_poly.entity_id
_entity_poly.type
_entity_poly.pdbx_seq_one_letter_code
_entity_poly.pdbx_strand_id
1 'polypeptide(L)'
;MFDTAVIAAVQAVKRTHELIPFCHPLPIDHCEVDIVQQASGTIVIRCSVRTTHRTGVEMEALTGASVAALTIYDMCKALSHDIVIERVRLLAKRGGKRDFGHSA
;
A
#
# COMPACT_ATOMS: atom_id res chain seq x y z
N MET A 1 -13.26 9.41 -4.84
CA MET A 1 -13.02 8.06 -4.26
C MET A 1 -11.54 7.73 -4.18
N PHE A 2 -10.80 7.82 -5.26
CA PHE A 2 -9.36 7.47 -5.24
C PHE A 2 -8.55 8.42 -4.36
N ASP A 3 -8.89 9.70 -4.32
CA ASP A 3 -8.20 10.65 -3.46
C ASP A 3 -8.32 10.26 -1.98
N THR A 4 -9.50 9.80 -1.57
CA THR A 4 -9.71 9.34 -0.19
C THR A 4 -8.85 8.11 0.11
N ALA A 5 -8.76 7.19 -0.83
CA ALA A 5 -7.93 5.99 -0.69
C ALA A 5 -6.45 6.33 -0.60
N VAL A 6 -5.98 7.32 -1.37
CA VAL A 6 -4.60 7.80 -1.30
C VAL A 6 -4.30 8.38 0.08
N ILE A 7 -5.18 9.22 0.61
CA ILE A 7 -4.99 9.81 1.94
C ILE A 7 -4.95 8.71 3.01
N ALA A 8 -5.88 7.76 2.94
CA ALA A 8 -5.92 6.64 3.88
C ALA A 8 -4.64 5.81 3.83
N ALA A 9 -4.13 5.55 2.62
CA ALA A 9 -2.89 4.81 2.42
C ALA A 9 -1.70 5.53 3.05
N VAL A 10 -1.58 6.83 2.83
CA VAL A 10 -0.47 7.63 3.40
C VAL A 10 -0.52 7.60 4.93
N GLN A 11 -1.72 7.75 5.51
CA GLN A 11 -1.89 7.65 6.96
C GLN A 11 -1.50 6.27 7.47
N ALA A 12 -1.89 5.20 6.76
CA ALA A 12 -1.58 3.83 7.14
C ALA A 12 -0.07 3.57 7.09
N VAL A 13 0.62 4.08 6.07
CA VAL A 13 2.08 3.98 5.96
C VAL A 13 2.73 4.55 7.22
N LYS A 14 2.29 5.73 7.65
CA LYS A 14 2.86 6.41 8.81
C LYS A 14 2.53 5.72 10.13
N ARG A 15 1.49 4.90 10.17
CA ARG A 15 1.00 4.22 11.36
C ARG A 15 1.19 2.72 11.33
N THR A 16 2.01 2.22 10.44
CA THR A 16 2.23 0.78 10.29
C THR A 16 2.68 0.14 11.60
N HIS A 17 3.56 0.81 12.35
CA HIS A 17 4.04 0.32 13.64
C HIS A 17 2.94 0.21 14.71
N GLU A 18 1.82 0.92 14.54
CA GLU A 18 0.67 0.81 15.45
C GLU A 18 -0.21 -0.39 15.09
N LEU A 19 -0.15 -0.85 13.85
CA LEU A 19 -1.00 -1.92 13.35
C LEU A 19 -0.30 -3.28 13.34
N ILE A 20 1.01 -3.29 13.13
CA ILE A 20 1.82 -4.50 13.02
C ILE A 20 2.69 -4.59 14.27
N PRO A 21 2.43 -5.57 15.17
CA PRO A 21 2.99 -5.57 16.53
C PRO A 21 4.50 -5.49 16.65
N PHE A 22 5.22 -6.10 15.74
CA PHE A 22 6.69 -6.11 15.80
C PHE A 22 7.35 -5.19 14.78
N CYS A 23 6.58 -4.29 14.21
CA CYS A 23 7.11 -3.29 13.29
C CYS A 23 7.50 -2.04 14.05
N HIS A 24 8.75 -1.61 13.94
CA HIS A 24 9.24 -0.42 14.61
C HIS A 24 8.88 0.83 13.83
N PRO A 25 8.64 1.97 14.50
CA PRO A 25 8.42 3.23 13.80
C PRO A 25 9.68 3.65 13.04
N LEU A 26 9.48 4.07 11.80
CA LEU A 26 10.56 4.53 10.93
C LEU A 26 10.22 5.91 10.38
N PRO A 27 11.21 6.80 10.23
CA PRO A 27 10.97 8.04 9.51
C PRO A 27 10.72 7.75 8.04
N ILE A 28 9.63 8.28 7.52
CA ILE A 28 9.25 8.10 6.11
C ILE A 28 9.64 9.38 5.37
N ASP A 29 10.57 9.25 4.43
CA ASP A 29 11.04 10.39 3.65
C ASP A 29 10.15 10.66 2.45
N HIS A 30 9.56 9.61 1.89
CA HIS A 30 8.70 9.74 0.72
C HIS A 30 7.68 8.63 0.70
N CYS A 31 6.44 8.98 0.35
CA CYS A 31 5.36 8.03 0.15
C CYS A 31 4.56 8.48 -1.07
N GLU A 32 4.39 7.58 -2.02
CA GLU A 32 3.64 7.84 -3.23
C GLU A 32 2.64 6.70 -3.45
N VAL A 33 1.38 7.07 -3.68
CA VAL A 33 0.31 6.11 -3.92
C VAL A 33 -0.32 6.41 -5.27
N ASP A 34 -0.32 5.42 -6.14
CA ASP A 34 -0.89 5.52 -7.48
C ASP A 34 -2.01 4.50 -7.62
N ILE A 35 -3.18 4.94 -8.06
CA ILE A 35 -4.36 4.10 -8.23
C ILE A 35 -4.87 4.28 -9.64
N VAL A 36 -4.94 3.17 -10.38
CA VAL A 36 -5.36 3.16 -11.79
C VAL A 36 -6.47 2.14 -11.96
N GLN A 37 -7.54 2.55 -12.66
CA GLN A 37 -8.57 1.64 -13.10
C GLN A 37 -8.27 1.21 -14.53
N GLN A 38 -8.14 -0.09 -14.74
CA GLN A 38 -7.91 -0.67 -16.05
C GLN A 38 -9.22 -0.79 -16.83
N ALA A 39 -9.11 -0.99 -18.15
CA ALA A 39 -10.28 -1.13 -19.00
C ALA A 39 -11.16 -2.33 -18.61
N SER A 40 -10.56 -3.36 -18.01
CA SER A 40 -11.27 -4.53 -17.49
C SER A 40 -12.12 -4.24 -16.25
N GLY A 41 -11.94 -3.07 -15.64
CA GLY A 41 -12.57 -2.73 -14.37
C GLY A 41 -11.68 -3.02 -13.14
N THR A 42 -10.59 -3.74 -13.33
CA THR A 42 -9.64 -4.02 -12.24
C THR A 42 -8.97 -2.73 -11.79
N ILE A 43 -8.88 -2.54 -10.49
CA ILE A 43 -8.19 -1.40 -9.89
C ILE A 43 -6.83 -1.88 -9.38
N VAL A 44 -5.79 -1.21 -9.84
CA VAL A 44 -4.40 -1.51 -9.45
C VAL A 44 -3.90 -0.38 -8.57
N ILE A 45 -3.41 -0.73 -7.40
CA ILE A 45 -2.89 0.21 -6.42
C ILE A 45 -1.39 -0.07 -6.26
N ARG A 46 -0.59 0.98 -6.40
CA ARG A 46 0.86 0.91 -6.15
C ARG A 46 1.21 1.88 -5.04
N CYS A 47 1.85 1.37 -4.02
CA CYS A 47 2.32 2.16 -2.90
C CYS A 47 3.84 2.06 -2.84
N SER A 48 4.51 3.20 -2.98
CA SER A 48 5.96 3.30 -2.95
C SER A 48 6.37 4.10 -1.73
N VAL A 49 7.26 3.55 -0.93
CA VAL A 49 7.72 4.17 0.32
C VAL A 49 9.23 4.18 0.33
N ARG A 50 9.82 5.31 0.76
CA ARG A 50 11.27 5.43 0.94
C ARG A 50 11.61 5.97 2.31
N THR A 51 12.71 5.48 2.82
CA THR A 51 13.35 5.97 4.05
C THR A 51 14.85 5.99 3.84
N THR A 52 15.53 6.88 4.53
CA THR A 52 17.00 6.88 4.59
C THR A 52 17.52 5.88 5.61
N HIS A 53 16.63 5.29 6.40
CA HIS A 53 16.99 4.29 7.38
C HIS A 53 17.46 3.00 6.69
N ARG A 54 18.34 2.24 7.34
CA ARG A 54 18.88 1.00 6.77
C ARG A 54 17.87 -0.12 6.71
N THR A 55 16.83 -0.06 7.53
CA THR A 55 15.77 -1.06 7.56
C THR A 55 14.83 -0.83 6.37
N GLY A 56 14.38 -1.90 5.75
CA GLY A 56 13.43 -1.78 4.64
C GLY A 56 12.06 -1.30 5.10
N VAL A 57 11.26 -0.85 4.16
CA VAL A 57 9.92 -0.30 4.40
C VAL A 57 8.84 -1.14 3.70
N GLU A 58 9.09 -2.45 3.55
CA GLU A 58 8.12 -3.34 2.91
C GLU A 58 6.78 -3.40 3.66
N MET A 59 6.82 -3.41 4.99
CA MET A 59 5.58 -3.46 5.77
C MET A 59 4.77 -2.17 5.63
N GLU A 60 5.45 -1.04 5.60
CA GLU A 60 4.79 0.24 5.37
C GLU A 60 4.12 0.28 3.99
N ALA A 61 4.81 -0.17 2.96
CA ALA A 61 4.26 -0.20 1.60
C ALA A 61 3.08 -1.16 1.50
N LEU A 62 3.20 -2.37 2.05
CA LEU A 62 2.13 -3.36 2.04
C LEU A 62 0.90 -2.88 2.83
N THR A 63 1.12 -2.26 3.97
CA THR A 63 0.04 -1.72 4.80
C THR A 63 -0.67 -0.59 4.06
N GLY A 64 0.07 0.32 3.44
CA GLY A 64 -0.52 1.40 2.65
C GLY A 64 -1.39 0.89 1.51
N ALA A 65 -0.88 -0.05 0.72
CA ALA A 65 -1.64 -0.63 -0.38
C ALA A 65 -2.89 -1.36 0.11
N SER A 66 -2.78 -2.09 1.22
CA SER A 66 -3.89 -2.84 1.81
C SER A 66 -5.00 -1.90 2.29
N VAL A 67 -4.64 -0.82 2.97
CA VAL A 67 -5.63 0.15 3.47
C VAL A 67 -6.27 0.91 2.32
N ALA A 68 -5.53 1.23 1.26
CA ALA A 68 -6.12 1.82 0.06
C ALA A 68 -7.16 0.88 -0.55
N ALA A 69 -6.85 -0.40 -0.66
CA ALA A 69 -7.78 -1.41 -1.19
C ALA A 69 -9.02 -1.53 -0.32
N LEU A 70 -8.86 -1.58 1.00
CA LEU A 70 -9.98 -1.64 1.95
C LEU A 70 -10.85 -0.38 1.86
N THR A 71 -10.24 0.78 1.69
CA THR A 71 -10.96 2.04 1.57
C THR A 71 -11.83 2.04 0.30
N ILE A 72 -11.28 1.60 -0.83
CA ILE A 72 -12.03 1.50 -2.07
C ILE A 72 -13.16 0.48 -1.92
N TYR A 73 -12.89 -0.67 -1.31
CA TYR A 73 -13.89 -1.68 -1.02
C TYR A 73 -15.04 -1.09 -0.21
N ASP A 74 -14.72 -0.40 0.87
CA ASP A 74 -15.73 0.19 1.75
C ASP A 74 -16.60 1.21 1.02
N MET A 75 -15.99 2.04 0.17
CA MET A 75 -16.71 3.06 -0.58
C MET A 75 -17.56 2.49 -1.72
N CYS A 76 -17.23 1.31 -2.22
CA CYS A 76 -17.92 0.69 -3.35
C CYS A 76 -18.85 -0.45 -2.96
N LYS A 77 -18.81 -0.94 -1.74
CA LYS A 77 -19.56 -2.13 -1.33
C LYS A 77 -21.08 -2.02 -1.50
N ALA A 78 -21.61 -0.81 -1.45
CA ALA A 78 -23.03 -0.57 -1.67
C ALA A 78 -23.44 -0.78 -3.13
N LEU A 79 -22.48 -0.75 -4.06
CA LEU A 79 -22.73 -0.90 -5.49
C LEU A 79 -22.69 -2.35 -5.97
N SER A 80 -21.96 -3.23 -5.26
CA SER A 80 -21.78 -4.60 -5.66
C SER A 80 -21.35 -5.46 -4.47
N HIS A 81 -21.80 -6.71 -4.45
CA HIS A 81 -21.34 -7.72 -3.50
C HIS A 81 -20.19 -8.55 -4.07
N ASP A 82 -19.77 -8.28 -5.30
CA ASP A 82 -18.78 -9.08 -6.03
C ASP A 82 -17.38 -8.46 -6.02
N ILE A 83 -17.16 -7.45 -5.18
CA ILE A 83 -15.85 -6.81 -5.06
C ILE A 83 -14.92 -7.76 -4.33
N VAL A 84 -13.76 -8.00 -4.92
CA VAL A 84 -12.74 -8.90 -4.35
C VAL A 84 -11.41 -8.15 -4.30
N ILE A 85 -10.75 -8.23 -3.14
CA ILE A 85 -9.34 -7.84 -3.04
C ILE A 85 -8.54 -9.08 -3.39
N GLU A 86 -7.98 -9.11 -4.60
CA GLU A 86 -7.40 -10.33 -5.14
C GLU A 86 -6.05 -10.67 -4.52
N ARG A 87 -5.17 -9.67 -4.38
CA ARG A 87 -3.86 -9.90 -3.80
C ARG A 87 -3.20 -8.60 -3.40
N VAL A 88 -2.30 -8.73 -2.44
CA VAL A 88 -1.36 -7.68 -2.04
C VAL A 88 0.02 -8.33 -2.04
N ARG A 89 0.97 -7.72 -2.73
CA ARG A 89 2.33 -8.28 -2.78
C ARG A 89 3.37 -7.20 -2.91
N LEU A 90 4.56 -7.52 -2.46
CA LEU A 90 5.72 -6.67 -2.62
C LEU A 90 6.28 -6.84 -4.03
N LEU A 91 6.42 -5.74 -4.77
CA LEU A 91 6.97 -5.76 -6.13
C LEU A 91 8.48 -5.61 -6.14
N ALA A 92 9.01 -4.71 -5.30
CA ALA A 92 10.43 -4.42 -5.28
C ALA A 92 10.85 -3.95 -3.90
N LYS A 93 12.07 -4.28 -3.53
CA LYS A 93 12.69 -3.88 -2.26
C LYS A 93 14.14 -3.51 -2.53
N ARG A 94 14.55 -2.35 -2.01
CA ARG A 94 15.92 -1.84 -2.13
C ARG A 94 16.41 -1.41 -0.75
N GLY A 95 17.68 -1.64 -0.48
CA GLY A 95 18.34 -1.11 0.70
C GLY A 95 18.05 -1.84 2.01
N GLY A 96 17.52 -3.04 2.00
CA GLY A 96 17.40 -3.87 3.18
C GLY A 96 18.53 -4.90 3.24
N LYS A 97 18.23 -6.09 3.79
CA LYS A 97 19.19 -7.19 3.81
C LYS A 97 19.51 -7.71 2.41
N ARG A 98 18.58 -7.58 1.50
CA ARG A 98 18.78 -7.87 0.08
C ARG A 98 17.70 -7.20 -0.75
N ASP A 99 18.05 -6.90 -1.98
CA ASP A 99 17.13 -6.30 -2.94
C ASP A 99 16.40 -7.39 -3.72
N PHE A 100 15.19 -7.09 -4.15
CA PHE A 100 14.50 -7.92 -5.14
C PHE A 100 13.47 -7.08 -5.90
N GLY A 101 12.97 -7.62 -7.01
CA GLY A 101 11.90 -7.01 -7.77
C GLY A 101 11.11 -8.05 -8.53
N HIS A 102 9.83 -7.77 -8.73
CA HIS A 102 8.91 -8.58 -9.54
C HIS A 102 8.32 -7.70 -10.64
N SER A 103 8.00 -8.31 -11.77
CA SER A 103 7.15 -7.62 -12.75
C SER A 103 5.74 -7.48 -12.19
N ALA A 104 5.12 -6.37 -12.55
CA ALA A 104 3.78 -6.04 -12.08
C ALA A 104 2.70 -6.97 -12.65
#